data_cee030c71cf628c1bfeb4d636817050c
#
_entry.id   cee030c71cf628c1bfeb4d636817050c
#
_cell.length_a   1.000
_cell.length_b   1.000
_cell.length_c   1.000
_cell.angle_alpha   90.00
_cell.angle_beta   90.00
_cell.angle_gamma   90.00
#
_symmetry.space_group_name_H-M   'P 1'
#
loop_
_entity.id
_entity.type
_entity.pdbx_description
1 polymer ?
#
loop_
_entity_poly.entity_id
_entity_poly.type
_entity_poly.pdbx_seq_one_letter_code
_entity_poly.pdbx_strand_id
1 'polypeptide(L)'
;MKAQEVAWSNHDIDAFMEGYWKNDSLKFYGASGLTYGWQKTLDNYKKRYPTKNETGNLKFKINSISKISNDSYYVMGEYHLTRPISNANGVFMIIFKRINGQWKIVADTSC
;
A
#
# COMPACT_ATOMS: atom_id res chain seq x y z
N MET A 1 -2.96 -8.57 2.49
CA MET A 1 -3.05 -7.82 1.22
C MET A 1 -4.40 -7.94 0.51
N LYS A 2 -5.11 -9.05 0.68
CA LYS A 2 -6.43 -9.21 0.05
C LYS A 2 -7.43 -8.16 0.54
N ALA A 3 -7.44 -7.87 1.83
CA ALA A 3 -8.31 -6.85 2.41
C ALA A 3 -8.02 -5.46 1.81
N GLN A 4 -6.77 -5.18 1.49
CA GLN A 4 -6.37 -3.93 0.85
C GLN A 4 -6.87 -3.83 -0.58
N GLU A 5 -6.87 -4.94 -1.35
CA GLU A 5 -7.47 -4.96 -2.69
C GLU A 5 -8.95 -4.60 -2.64
N VAL A 6 -9.68 -5.21 -1.72
CA VAL A 6 -11.12 -4.97 -1.55
C VAL A 6 -11.39 -3.52 -1.15
N ALA A 7 -10.68 -3.02 -0.14
CA ALA A 7 -10.86 -1.65 0.34
C ALA A 7 -10.56 -0.61 -0.74
N TRP A 8 -9.44 -0.76 -1.43
CA TRP A 8 -9.08 0.15 -2.53
C TRP A 8 -10.12 0.12 -3.65
N SER A 9 -10.55 -1.06 -4.05
CA SER A 9 -11.52 -1.24 -5.13
C SER A 9 -12.91 -0.70 -4.77
N ASN A 10 -13.21 -0.55 -3.48
CA ASN A 10 -14.42 0.11 -3.00
C ASN A 10 -14.22 1.61 -2.74
N HIS A 11 -13.07 2.15 -3.10
CA HIS A 11 -12.68 3.53 -2.81
C HIS A 11 -12.70 3.84 -1.30
N ASP A 12 -12.37 2.85 -0.49
CA ASP A 12 -12.26 3.00 0.97
C ASP A 12 -10.78 3.11 1.34
N ILE A 13 -10.22 4.30 1.14
CA ILE A 13 -8.79 4.54 1.37
C ILE A 13 -8.46 4.42 2.86
N ASP A 14 -9.37 4.83 3.74
CA ASP A 14 -9.16 4.66 5.19
C ASP A 14 -8.98 3.19 5.56
N ALA A 15 -9.83 2.31 5.06
CA ALA A 15 -9.71 0.87 5.29
C ALA A 15 -8.45 0.29 4.64
N PHE A 16 -8.08 0.77 3.45
CA PHE A 16 -6.84 0.39 2.78
C PHE A 16 -5.63 0.68 3.67
N MET A 17 -5.61 1.84 4.32
CA MET A 17 -4.51 2.26 5.18
C MET A 17 -4.43 1.50 6.51
N GLU A 18 -5.47 0.74 6.89
CA GLU A 18 -5.40 -0.11 8.08
C GLU A 18 -4.34 -1.22 7.96
N GLY A 19 -3.92 -1.56 6.76
CA GLY A 19 -2.81 -2.49 6.53
C GLY A 19 -1.44 -1.91 6.84
N TYR A 20 -1.34 -0.61 7.02
CA TYR A 20 -0.09 0.09 7.30
C TYR A 20 0.06 0.38 8.79
N TRP A 21 1.30 0.40 9.26
CA TRP A 21 1.64 0.75 10.62
C TRP A 21 1.23 2.19 10.92
N LYS A 22 0.35 2.39 11.88
CA LYS A 22 -0.17 3.71 12.24
C LYS A 22 0.80 4.42 13.17
N ASN A 23 1.89 4.93 12.59
CA ASN A 23 3.00 5.54 13.32
C ASN A 23 3.65 6.61 12.46
N ASP A 24 4.24 7.61 13.11
CA ASP A 24 4.94 8.70 12.42
C ASP A 24 6.23 8.25 11.74
N SER A 25 6.72 7.06 12.07
CA SER A 25 7.92 6.47 11.47
C SER A 25 7.64 5.60 10.25
N LEU A 26 6.38 5.43 9.87
CA LEU A 26 6.03 4.76 8.62
C LEU A 26 6.69 5.51 7.45
N LYS A 27 7.31 4.75 6.54
CA LYS A 27 7.96 5.33 5.36
C LYS A 27 7.29 4.84 4.09
N PHE A 28 6.97 5.79 3.22
CA PHE A 28 6.46 5.52 1.88
C PHE A 28 7.37 6.24 0.88
N TYR A 29 8.00 5.46 0.01
CA TYR A 29 8.93 6.00 -1.00
C TYR A 29 8.35 5.75 -2.38
N GLY A 30 7.75 6.79 -2.95
CA GLY A 30 7.17 6.74 -4.28
C GLY A 30 7.90 7.65 -5.26
N ALA A 31 7.29 7.86 -6.43
CA ALA A 31 7.86 8.71 -7.48
C ALA A 31 8.08 10.16 -7.02
N SER A 32 7.29 10.63 -6.06
CA SER A 32 7.41 11.99 -5.50
C SER A 32 8.41 12.10 -4.36
N GLY A 33 9.10 11.02 -4.01
CA GLY A 33 10.09 10.98 -2.94
C GLY A 33 9.58 10.31 -1.67
N LEU A 34 10.28 10.55 -0.58
CA LEU A 34 10.04 9.89 0.70
C LEU A 34 9.01 10.66 1.53
N THR A 35 7.97 9.94 1.97
CA THR A 35 6.95 10.45 2.89
C THR A 35 7.07 9.73 4.22
N TYR A 36 7.03 10.48 5.31
CA TYR A 36 7.04 9.94 6.67
C TYR A 36 5.64 10.03 7.28
N GLY A 37 5.23 8.95 7.95
CA GLY A 37 4.05 8.94 8.79
C GLY A 37 2.79 8.44 8.10
N TRP A 38 1.96 7.77 8.90
CA TRP A 38 0.71 7.16 8.45
C TRP A 38 -0.29 8.22 7.95
N GLN A 39 -0.45 9.31 8.73
CA GLN A 39 -1.44 10.34 8.41
C GLN A 39 -1.07 11.07 7.10
N LYS A 40 0.19 11.41 6.94
CA LYS A 40 0.66 12.09 5.71
C LYS A 40 0.47 11.19 4.49
N THR A 41 0.74 9.90 4.63
CA THR A 41 0.55 8.93 3.55
C THR A 41 -0.94 8.81 3.19
N LEU A 42 -1.82 8.74 4.19
CA LEU A 42 -3.26 8.74 3.97
C LEU A 42 -3.72 9.99 3.22
N ASP A 43 -3.28 11.17 3.68
CA ASP A 43 -3.66 12.44 3.07
C ASP A 43 -3.20 12.52 1.61
N ASN A 44 -1.99 12.04 1.31
CA ASN A 44 -1.47 12.01 -0.05
C ASN A 44 -2.29 11.08 -0.95
N TYR A 45 -2.71 9.91 -0.45
CA TYR A 45 -3.58 9.01 -1.20
C TYR A 45 -4.93 9.65 -1.50
N LYS A 46 -5.56 10.28 -0.50
CA LYS A 46 -6.86 10.94 -0.69
C LYS A 46 -6.78 12.08 -1.71
N LYS A 47 -5.68 12.82 -1.69
CA LYS A 47 -5.45 13.92 -2.63
C LYS A 47 -5.23 13.42 -4.06
N ARG A 48 -4.48 12.31 -4.22
CA ARG A 48 -4.14 11.76 -5.53
C ARG A 48 -5.29 10.94 -6.13
N TYR A 49 -6.09 10.29 -5.29
CA TYR A 49 -7.19 9.42 -5.72
C TYR A 49 -8.51 9.87 -5.09
N PRO A 50 -9.03 11.04 -5.50
CA PRO A 50 -10.19 11.63 -4.82
C PRO A 50 -11.50 10.89 -5.08
N THR A 51 -11.62 10.14 -6.17
CA THR A 51 -12.85 9.42 -6.52
C THR A 51 -12.56 7.99 -6.97
N LYS A 52 -13.63 7.20 -7.14
CA LYS A 52 -13.55 5.83 -7.66
C LYS A 52 -12.92 5.78 -9.06
N ASN A 53 -13.08 6.85 -9.86
CA ASN A 53 -12.47 6.91 -11.19
C ASN A 53 -10.95 6.85 -11.12
N GLU A 54 -10.35 7.46 -10.09
CA GLU A 54 -8.89 7.42 -9.89
C GLU A 54 -8.43 6.12 -9.24
N THR A 55 -9.14 5.60 -8.24
CA THR A 55 -8.76 4.34 -7.60
C THR A 55 -8.98 3.14 -8.50
N GLY A 56 -10.14 3.05 -9.16
CA GLY A 56 -10.48 1.90 -9.97
C GLY A 56 -10.54 0.61 -9.18
N ASN A 57 -10.20 -0.50 -9.83
CA ASN A 57 -10.09 -1.81 -9.20
C ASN A 57 -8.62 -2.22 -9.09
N LEU A 58 -8.22 -2.64 -7.91
CA LEU A 58 -6.85 -3.03 -7.61
C LEU A 58 -6.70 -4.54 -7.63
N LYS A 59 -5.65 -5.00 -8.29
CA LYS A 59 -5.19 -6.38 -8.25
C LYS A 59 -3.70 -6.40 -7.95
N PHE A 60 -3.30 -7.18 -6.95
CA PHE A 60 -1.90 -7.43 -6.67
C PHE A 60 -1.44 -8.72 -7.34
N LYS A 61 -0.21 -8.72 -7.84
CA LYS A 61 0.49 -9.93 -8.24
C LYS A 61 1.71 -10.05 -7.34
N ILE A 62 1.73 -11.09 -6.50
CA ILE A 62 2.84 -11.32 -5.58
C ILE A 62 3.89 -12.14 -6.31
N ASN A 63 5.08 -11.57 -6.44
CA ASN A 63 6.19 -12.23 -7.14
C ASN A 63 7.12 -12.96 -6.16
N SER A 64 7.31 -12.42 -4.96
CA SER A 64 8.18 -13.02 -3.95
C SER A 64 7.77 -12.60 -2.56
N ILE A 65 7.81 -13.54 -1.62
CA ILE A 65 7.65 -13.30 -0.18
C ILE A 65 8.88 -13.88 0.50
N SER A 66 9.61 -13.06 1.24
CA SER A 66 10.87 -13.47 1.86
C SER A 66 10.90 -13.11 3.34
N LYS A 67 11.32 -14.06 4.16
CA LYS A 67 11.44 -13.88 5.60
C LYS A 67 12.70 -13.09 5.93
N ILE A 68 12.56 -12.06 6.77
CA ILE A 68 13.70 -11.33 7.34
C ILE A 68 14.00 -11.88 8.73
N SER A 69 12.95 -12.05 9.54
CA SER A 69 13.02 -12.58 10.90
C SER A 69 11.68 -13.22 11.24
N ASN A 70 11.53 -13.74 12.48
CA ASN A 70 10.25 -14.29 12.91
C ASN A 70 9.11 -13.27 12.90
N ASP A 71 9.44 -11.98 12.98
CA ASP A 71 8.46 -10.89 13.07
C ASP A 71 8.50 -9.95 11.87
N SER A 72 9.23 -10.28 10.82
CA SER A 72 9.32 -9.42 9.64
C SER A 72 9.53 -10.19 8.35
N TYR A 73 8.84 -9.69 7.30
CA TYR A 73 8.91 -10.22 5.93
C TYR A 73 8.98 -9.05 4.97
N TYR A 74 9.54 -9.29 3.80
CA TYR A 74 9.36 -8.36 2.69
C TYR A 74 8.68 -9.06 1.51
N VAL A 75 7.91 -8.27 0.76
CA VAL A 75 7.13 -8.76 -0.38
C VAL A 75 7.48 -7.90 -1.58
N MET A 76 7.79 -8.55 -2.68
CA MET A 76 7.96 -7.90 -3.98
C MET A 76 6.82 -8.31 -4.88
N GLY A 77 6.21 -7.34 -5.55
CA GLY A 77 5.07 -7.63 -6.39
C GLY A 77 4.75 -6.52 -7.37
N GLU A 78 3.57 -6.65 -7.98
CA GLU A 78 3.05 -5.69 -8.94
C GLU A 78 1.65 -5.27 -8.51
N TYR A 79 1.32 -4.01 -8.76
CA TYR A 79 -0.05 -3.55 -8.64
C TYR A 79 -0.61 -3.24 -10.03
N HIS A 80 -1.88 -3.55 -10.21
CA HIS A 80 -2.59 -3.28 -11.45
C HIS A 80 -3.91 -2.59 -11.13
N LEU A 81 -4.09 -1.39 -11.67
CA LEU A 81 -5.32 -0.62 -11.52
C LEU A 81 -6.07 -0.61 -12.84
N THR A 82 -7.30 -1.12 -12.81
CA THR A 82 -8.23 -1.03 -13.96
C THR A 82 -9.18 0.14 -13.69
N ARG A 83 -9.12 1.17 -14.52
CA ARG A 83 -9.84 2.42 -14.33
C ARG A 83 -10.54 2.86 -15.60
N PRO A 84 -11.68 3.60 -15.50
CA PRO A 84 -12.35 4.15 -16.66
C PRO A 84 -11.49 5.18 -17.42
N ILE A 85 -10.68 5.95 -16.70
CA ILE A 85 -9.85 7.01 -17.30
C ILE A 85 -8.63 6.44 -18.02
N SER A 86 -7.92 5.50 -17.39
CA SER A 86 -6.79 4.78 -17.95
C SER A 86 -6.31 3.74 -16.96
N ASN A 87 -5.80 2.63 -17.45
CA ASN A 87 -5.20 1.63 -16.58
C ASN A 87 -3.82 2.09 -16.14
N ALA A 88 -3.44 1.69 -14.92
CA ALA A 88 -2.12 1.98 -14.38
C ALA A 88 -1.56 0.71 -13.75
N ASN A 89 -0.24 0.58 -13.77
CA ASN A 89 0.44 -0.53 -13.10
C ASN A 89 1.83 -0.09 -12.65
N GLY A 90 2.43 -0.89 -11.80
CA GLY A 90 3.78 -0.66 -11.33
C GLY A 90 4.25 -1.79 -10.46
N VAL A 91 5.45 -1.65 -9.93
CA VAL A 91 6.06 -2.62 -9.04
C VAL A 91 6.17 -2.04 -7.64
N PHE A 92 6.22 -2.92 -6.64
CA PHE A 92 6.39 -2.49 -5.26
C PHE A 92 7.26 -3.46 -4.49
N MET A 93 7.87 -2.95 -3.42
CA MET A 93 8.47 -3.74 -2.35
C MET A 93 7.96 -3.19 -1.04
N ILE A 94 7.39 -4.05 -0.21
CA ILE A 94 6.86 -3.67 1.09
C ILE A 94 7.49 -4.54 2.17
N ILE A 95 7.66 -3.94 3.36
CA ILE A 95 8.17 -4.64 4.53
C ILE A 95 7.04 -4.75 5.54
N PHE A 96 6.71 -5.98 5.92
CA PHE A 96 5.76 -6.29 6.97
C PHE A 96 6.49 -6.55 8.27
N LYS A 97 5.93 -6.05 9.37
CA LYS A 97 6.39 -6.36 10.71
C LYS A 97 5.20 -6.72 11.58
N ARG A 98 5.37 -7.71 12.46
CA ARG A 98 4.33 -8.06 13.42
C ARG A 98 4.42 -7.09 14.61
N ILE A 99 3.35 -6.33 14.83
CA ILE A 99 3.26 -5.32 15.88
C ILE A 99 2.00 -5.62 16.68
N ASN A 100 2.15 -5.90 17.96
CA ASN A 100 1.04 -6.26 18.85
C ASN A 100 0.18 -7.40 18.28
N GLY A 101 0.84 -8.41 17.71
CA GLY A 101 0.17 -9.58 17.16
C GLY A 101 -0.43 -9.39 15.77
N GLN A 102 -0.27 -8.22 15.17
CA GLN A 102 -0.81 -7.92 13.84
C GLN A 102 0.31 -7.60 12.85
N TRP A 103 0.17 -8.10 11.63
CA TRP A 103 1.10 -7.81 10.55
C TRP A 103 0.75 -6.46 9.91
N LYS A 104 1.68 -5.51 9.96
CA LYS A 104 1.51 -4.18 9.40
C LYS A 104 2.66 -3.83 8.46
N ILE A 105 2.36 -3.07 7.42
CA ILE A 105 3.38 -2.55 6.52
C ILE A 105 4.08 -1.39 7.23
N VAL A 106 5.39 -1.50 7.40
CA VAL A 106 6.21 -0.47 8.06
C VAL A 106 7.02 0.36 7.06
N ALA A 107 7.19 -0.14 5.85
CA ALA A 107 7.84 0.58 4.76
C ALA A 107 7.27 0.11 3.42
N ASP A 108 7.13 1.04 2.48
CA ASP A 108 6.58 0.79 1.16
C ASP A 108 7.39 1.57 0.13
N THR A 109 7.86 0.88 -0.90
CA THR A 109 8.46 1.49 -2.08
C THR A 109 7.63 1.07 -3.28
N SER A 110 7.01 2.02 -3.96
CA SER A 110 6.12 1.76 -5.10
C SER A 110 6.47 2.70 -6.25
N CYS A 111 6.55 2.12 -7.44
CA CYS A 111 6.85 2.86 -8.67
C CYS A 111 5.69 2.82 -9.65
#